data_048f5b22ef5dcde5fd13f3f8cc999f0b
#
_entry.id   048f5b22ef5dcde5fd13f3f8cc999f0b
#
_cell.length_a   1.000
_cell.length_b   1.000
_cell.length_c   1.000
_cell.angle_alpha   90.00
_cell.angle_beta   90.00
_cell.angle_gamma   90.00
#
_symmetry.space_group_name_H-M   'P 1'
#
loop_
_entity.id
_entity.type
_entity.pdbx_description
1 polymer ?
#
loop_
_entity_poly.entity_id
_entity_poly.type
_entity_poly.pdbx_seq_one_letter_code
_entity_poly.pdbx_strand_id
1 'polypeptide(L)'
;MGLGNEVQKILSWTSVCGNLVLHLVWLILHLIINVWYSVLGIARMVENTLISSGLLKSYNAVNISKVRYLAVVIDSEEARETSKVLELLCWLASVSLKSICLYDREGVLKKSQTAIIEGLNKSQKAIVEGSDHGTLVEKHVDLEFVSFADSKPAVAKAANLLFAKHYASTKPEKPNFTESDMSEALQAVGYGGPEPDLLLVYGPVRCHMGFPAWRIRYTEIVHMGTLKSMEFGSLLKAIHKFTKVHQNYGQ
;
A
#
# COMPACT_ATOMS: atom_id res chain seq x y z
N MET A 1 -30.73 -45.29 -50.40
CA MET A 1 -29.68 -45.21 -49.41
C MET A 1 -28.72 -43.99 -49.54
N GLY A 2 -29.04 -42.99 -50.35
CA GLY A 2 -28.12 -41.88 -50.62
C GLY A 2 -28.39 -40.56 -49.86
N LEU A 3 -29.62 -40.19 -49.52
CA LEU A 3 -30.00 -38.92 -48.98
C LEU A 3 -29.54 -38.70 -47.52
N GLY A 4 -29.50 -39.74 -46.70
CA GLY A 4 -29.05 -39.64 -45.30
C GLY A 4 -27.55 -39.32 -45.17
N ASN A 5 -26.70 -39.84 -46.04
CA ASN A 5 -25.26 -39.58 -46.02
C ASN A 5 -24.91 -38.16 -46.50
N GLU A 6 -25.66 -37.57 -47.39
CA GLU A 6 -25.45 -36.18 -47.83
C GLU A 6 -25.88 -35.18 -46.76
N VAL A 7 -26.99 -35.43 -46.08
CA VAL A 7 -27.45 -34.60 -44.95
C VAL A 7 -26.46 -34.64 -43.76
N GLN A 8 -25.91 -35.83 -43.46
CA GLN A 8 -24.88 -35.95 -42.39
C GLN A 8 -23.57 -35.22 -42.76
N LYS A 9 -23.14 -35.29 -44.03
CA LYS A 9 -21.97 -34.51 -44.48
C LYS A 9 -22.19 -33.00 -44.36
N ILE A 10 -23.34 -32.49 -44.77
CA ILE A 10 -23.68 -31.07 -44.64
C ILE A 10 -23.71 -30.64 -43.19
N LEU A 11 -24.31 -31.41 -42.28
CA LEU A 11 -24.32 -31.14 -40.85
C LEU A 11 -22.92 -31.16 -40.21
N SER A 12 -22.05 -32.07 -40.61
CA SER A 12 -20.67 -32.11 -40.13
C SER A 12 -19.85 -30.89 -40.63
N TRP A 13 -20.03 -30.48 -41.87
CA TRP A 13 -19.40 -29.29 -42.46
C TRP A 13 -19.87 -28.00 -41.77
N THR A 14 -21.16 -27.84 -41.50
CA THR A 14 -21.70 -26.67 -40.79
C THR A 14 -21.19 -26.60 -39.35
N SER A 15 -21.04 -27.75 -38.69
CA SER A 15 -20.45 -27.82 -37.33
C SER A 15 -18.97 -27.42 -37.34
N VAL A 16 -18.18 -27.90 -38.29
CA VAL A 16 -16.75 -27.54 -38.41
C VAL A 16 -16.58 -26.06 -38.76
N CYS A 17 -17.36 -25.54 -39.72
CA CYS A 17 -17.33 -24.11 -40.07
C CYS A 17 -17.78 -23.24 -38.88
N GLY A 18 -18.82 -23.63 -38.15
CA GLY A 18 -19.29 -22.93 -36.96
C GLY A 18 -18.23 -22.86 -35.85
N ASN A 19 -17.54 -23.97 -35.58
CA ASN A 19 -16.44 -24.00 -34.62
C ASN A 19 -15.26 -23.12 -35.05
N LEU A 20 -14.94 -23.11 -36.35
CA LEU A 20 -13.84 -22.31 -36.89
C LEU A 20 -14.13 -20.79 -36.77
N VAL A 21 -15.38 -20.40 -37.07
CA VAL A 21 -15.85 -19.01 -36.90
C VAL A 21 -15.80 -18.60 -35.43
N LEU A 22 -16.31 -19.43 -34.53
CA LEU A 22 -16.24 -19.17 -33.07
C LEU A 22 -14.80 -19.01 -32.59
N HIS A 23 -13.89 -19.85 -33.07
CA HIS A 23 -12.48 -19.76 -32.73
C HIS A 23 -11.82 -18.47 -33.24
N LEU A 24 -12.16 -18.05 -34.45
CA LEU A 24 -11.72 -16.77 -35.00
C LEU A 24 -12.25 -15.58 -34.21
N VAL A 25 -13.53 -15.56 -33.86
CA VAL A 25 -14.14 -14.52 -33.04
C VAL A 25 -13.45 -14.45 -31.67
N TRP A 26 -13.20 -15.60 -31.06
CA TRP A 26 -12.49 -15.69 -29.77
C TRP A 26 -11.06 -15.11 -29.85
N LEU A 27 -10.31 -15.47 -30.91
CA LEU A 27 -8.97 -14.93 -31.17
C LEU A 27 -8.97 -13.41 -31.37
N ILE A 28 -9.91 -12.90 -32.16
CA ILE A 28 -10.05 -11.47 -32.44
C ILE A 28 -10.37 -10.72 -31.11
N LEU A 29 -11.28 -11.26 -30.32
CA LEU A 29 -11.66 -10.66 -29.03
C LEU A 29 -10.47 -10.59 -28.06
N HIS A 30 -9.69 -11.67 -27.98
CA HIS A 30 -8.46 -11.70 -27.17
C HIS A 30 -7.40 -10.71 -27.69
N LEU A 31 -7.25 -10.60 -29.01
CA LEU A 31 -6.34 -9.63 -29.61
C LEU A 31 -6.75 -8.20 -29.26
N ILE A 32 -8.03 -7.85 -29.38
CA ILE A 32 -8.55 -6.53 -29.02
C ILE A 32 -8.29 -6.22 -27.53
N ILE A 33 -8.58 -7.20 -26.66
CA ILE A 33 -8.35 -7.05 -25.22
C ILE A 33 -6.86 -6.84 -24.93
N ASN A 34 -5.97 -7.64 -25.52
CA ASN A 34 -4.52 -7.52 -25.32
C ASN A 34 -3.98 -6.16 -25.81
N VAL A 35 -4.42 -5.71 -26.99
CA VAL A 35 -4.05 -4.38 -27.50
C VAL A 35 -4.55 -3.28 -26.57
N TRP A 36 -5.79 -3.38 -26.09
CA TRP A 36 -6.35 -2.43 -25.14
C TRP A 36 -5.51 -2.33 -23.85
N TYR A 37 -5.17 -3.47 -23.23
CA TYR A 37 -4.32 -3.48 -22.02
C TYR A 37 -2.91 -2.97 -22.30
N SER A 38 -2.33 -3.26 -23.47
CA SER A 38 -1.03 -2.70 -23.89
C SER A 38 -1.08 -1.18 -23.99
N VAL A 39 -2.09 -0.63 -24.65
CA VAL A 39 -2.26 0.83 -24.78
C VAL A 39 -2.42 1.49 -23.41
N LEU A 40 -3.23 0.90 -22.53
CA LEU A 40 -3.37 1.40 -21.14
C LEU A 40 -2.06 1.31 -20.37
N GLY A 41 -1.27 0.25 -20.55
CA GLY A 41 0.05 0.10 -19.94
C GLY A 41 1.03 1.19 -20.39
N ILE A 42 1.10 1.43 -21.70
CA ILE A 42 1.94 2.49 -22.27
C ILE A 42 1.49 3.88 -21.78
N ALA A 43 0.18 4.15 -21.77
CA ALA A 43 -0.34 5.43 -21.28
C ALA A 43 0.05 5.69 -19.81
N ARG A 44 -0.04 4.66 -18.95
CA ARG A 44 0.40 4.77 -17.54
C ARG A 44 1.90 5.01 -17.43
N MET A 45 2.71 4.31 -18.22
CA MET A 45 4.17 4.47 -18.23
C MET A 45 4.56 5.90 -18.65
N VAL A 46 3.94 6.44 -19.71
CA VAL A 46 4.15 7.81 -20.15
C VAL A 46 3.72 8.82 -19.09
N GLU A 47 2.54 8.65 -18.49
CA GLU A 47 2.05 9.50 -17.41
C GLU A 47 3.04 9.51 -16.23
N ASN A 48 3.50 8.35 -15.77
CA ASN A 48 4.45 8.23 -14.67
C ASN A 48 5.80 8.90 -15.01
N THR A 49 6.29 8.75 -16.23
CA THR A 49 7.51 9.40 -16.70
C THR A 49 7.37 10.92 -16.72
N LEU A 50 6.23 11.42 -17.20
CA LEU A 50 5.94 12.87 -17.22
C LEU A 50 5.81 13.46 -15.81
N ILE A 51 5.24 12.71 -14.86
CA ILE A 51 5.16 13.12 -13.45
C ILE A 51 6.56 13.12 -12.83
N SER A 52 7.33 12.05 -13.03
CA SER A 52 8.69 11.91 -12.46
C SER A 52 9.67 12.95 -13.01
N SER A 53 9.53 13.37 -14.27
CA SER A 53 10.37 14.41 -14.89
C SER A 53 10.00 15.83 -14.46
N GLY A 54 8.93 16.00 -13.66
CA GLY A 54 8.48 17.33 -13.20
C GLY A 54 7.83 18.18 -14.29
N LEU A 55 7.60 17.64 -15.50
CA LEU A 55 6.96 18.37 -16.60
C LEU A 55 5.50 18.73 -16.29
N LEU A 56 4.83 17.94 -15.48
CA LEU A 56 3.47 18.21 -15.02
C LEU A 56 3.48 19.11 -13.78
N LYS A 57 3.43 20.42 -13.98
CA LYS A 57 3.43 21.45 -12.92
C LYS A 57 2.37 21.19 -11.82
N SER A 58 1.27 20.52 -12.15
CA SER A 58 0.21 20.16 -11.19
C SER A 58 0.69 19.26 -10.06
N TYR A 59 1.72 18.46 -10.30
CA TYR A 59 2.30 17.54 -9.31
C TYR A 59 3.50 18.15 -8.56
N ASN A 60 4.09 19.24 -9.06
CA ASN A 60 5.19 19.94 -8.38
C ASN A 60 4.72 20.77 -7.18
N ALA A 61 3.44 21.13 -7.13
CA ALA A 61 2.81 21.91 -6.07
C ALA A 61 1.96 21.02 -5.13
N VAL A 62 2.40 19.79 -4.86
CA VAL A 62 1.69 18.90 -3.92
C VAL A 62 1.76 19.49 -2.53
N ASN A 63 0.62 19.81 -1.94
CA ASN A 63 0.55 20.26 -0.56
C ASN A 63 0.73 19.08 0.41
N ILE A 64 2.00 18.70 0.61
CA ILE A 64 2.41 17.55 1.44
C ILE A 64 2.05 17.76 2.91
N SER A 65 1.81 18.99 3.34
CA SER A 65 1.45 19.31 4.74
C SER A 65 0.17 18.62 5.22
N LYS A 66 -0.68 18.13 4.28
CA LYS A 66 -1.88 17.34 4.60
C LYS A 66 -1.56 15.89 4.99
N VAL A 67 -0.41 15.35 4.58
CA VAL A 67 0.03 14.00 4.96
C VAL A 67 1.06 14.14 6.07
N ARG A 68 0.60 14.08 7.31
CA ARG A 68 1.45 14.19 8.50
C ARG A 68 2.08 12.87 8.87
N TYR A 69 1.30 11.80 8.73
CA TYR A 69 1.71 10.45 9.06
C TYR A 69 1.26 9.48 7.98
N LEU A 70 2.23 8.81 7.34
CA LEU A 70 2.02 7.87 6.25
C LEU A 70 2.30 6.45 6.73
N ALA A 71 1.40 5.51 6.45
CA ALA A 71 1.69 4.09 6.62
C ALA A 71 1.98 3.42 5.27
N VAL A 72 2.98 2.54 5.27
CA VAL A 72 3.33 1.69 4.13
C VAL A 72 3.23 0.23 4.56
N VAL A 73 2.31 -0.48 3.95
CA VAL A 73 2.09 -1.92 4.15
C VAL A 73 2.75 -2.64 3.00
N ILE A 74 3.66 -3.54 3.29
CA ILE A 74 4.43 -4.30 2.28
C ILE A 74 4.19 -5.79 2.50
N ASP A 75 3.99 -6.52 1.42
CA ASP A 75 3.93 -7.99 1.49
C ASP A 75 5.24 -8.55 2.02
N SER A 76 5.17 -9.56 2.92
CA SER A 76 6.37 -10.03 3.65
C SER A 76 7.44 -10.62 2.74
N GLU A 77 7.06 -11.21 1.60
CA GLU A 77 8.04 -11.68 0.61
C GLU A 77 8.77 -10.52 -0.07
N GLU A 78 8.04 -9.44 -0.41
CA GLU A 78 8.60 -8.24 -1.01
C GLU A 78 9.41 -7.41 0.01
N ALA A 79 9.04 -7.46 1.29
CA ALA A 79 9.74 -6.80 2.40
C ALA A 79 11.18 -7.32 2.61
N ARG A 80 11.48 -8.53 2.12
CA ARG A 80 12.83 -9.11 2.15
C ARG A 80 13.79 -8.39 1.20
N GLU A 81 13.28 -7.71 0.19
CA GLU A 81 14.07 -6.91 -0.74
C GLU A 81 14.41 -5.55 -0.14
N THR A 82 15.29 -5.53 0.85
CA THR A 82 15.68 -4.31 1.60
C THR A 82 16.11 -3.16 0.69
N SER A 83 16.74 -3.44 -0.47
CA SER A 83 17.11 -2.43 -1.44
C SER A 83 15.91 -1.66 -1.99
N LYS A 84 14.81 -2.36 -2.29
CA LYS A 84 13.57 -1.74 -2.77
C LYS A 84 12.86 -0.95 -1.68
N VAL A 85 12.89 -1.46 -0.45
CA VAL A 85 12.36 -0.72 0.72
C VAL A 85 13.14 0.57 0.93
N LEU A 86 14.47 0.54 0.84
CA LEU A 86 15.31 1.73 0.94
C LEU A 86 15.06 2.73 -0.19
N GLU A 87 14.92 2.25 -1.43
CA GLU A 87 14.57 3.09 -2.57
C GLU A 87 13.24 3.84 -2.34
N LEU A 88 12.22 3.13 -1.87
CA LEU A 88 10.93 3.72 -1.52
C LEU A 88 11.05 4.77 -0.41
N LEU A 89 11.82 4.46 0.65
CA LEU A 89 12.05 5.40 1.75
C LEU A 89 12.82 6.64 1.30
N CYS A 90 13.79 6.52 0.42
CA CYS A 90 14.48 7.65 -0.19
C CYS A 90 13.52 8.54 -0.98
N TRP A 91 12.59 7.96 -1.73
CA TRP A 91 11.55 8.72 -2.42
C TRP A 91 10.61 9.46 -1.46
N LEU A 92 10.17 8.78 -0.39
CA LEU A 92 9.31 9.38 0.64
C LEU A 92 10.03 10.52 1.40
N ALA A 93 11.31 10.35 1.69
CA ALA A 93 12.14 11.38 2.28
C ALA A 93 12.34 12.59 1.35
N SER A 94 12.50 12.37 0.03
CA SER A 94 12.61 13.44 -0.96
C SER A 94 11.36 14.31 -1.02
N VAL A 95 10.19 13.70 -0.83
CA VAL A 95 8.87 14.35 -0.77
C VAL A 95 8.65 15.08 0.58
N SER A 96 9.62 15.04 1.51
CA SER A 96 9.56 15.75 2.81
C SER A 96 8.50 15.23 3.78
N LEU A 97 8.17 13.97 3.73
CA LEU A 97 7.37 13.29 4.75
C LEU A 97 8.21 13.12 6.02
N LYS A 98 7.60 13.44 7.18
CA LYS A 98 8.29 13.45 8.48
C LYS A 98 8.15 12.14 9.24
N SER A 99 6.98 11.52 9.18
CA SER A 99 6.68 10.31 9.96
C SER A 99 6.12 9.22 9.06
N ILE A 100 6.77 8.05 9.07
CA ILE A 100 6.43 6.91 8.22
C ILE A 100 6.34 5.67 9.09
N CYS A 101 5.23 4.94 8.99
CA CYS A 101 5.04 3.62 9.57
C CYS A 101 5.28 2.55 8.51
N LEU A 102 6.18 1.64 8.76
CA LEU A 102 6.44 0.47 7.93
C LEU A 102 5.81 -0.76 8.57
N TYR A 103 5.00 -1.46 7.81
CA TYR A 103 4.33 -2.67 8.26
C TYR A 103 4.55 -3.82 7.28
N ASP A 104 4.88 -4.98 7.81
CA ASP A 104 4.72 -6.26 7.14
C ASP A 104 4.15 -7.30 8.12
N ARG A 105 3.48 -8.31 7.58
CA ARG A 105 2.78 -9.31 8.39
C ARG A 105 3.72 -10.15 9.25
N GLU A 106 4.85 -10.60 8.71
CA GLU A 106 5.80 -11.51 9.38
C GLU A 106 6.83 -10.78 10.25
N GLY A 107 6.87 -9.45 10.21
CA GLY A 107 7.83 -8.62 10.94
C GLY A 107 9.24 -8.69 10.36
N VAL A 108 9.37 -8.89 9.06
CA VAL A 108 10.65 -8.86 8.33
C VAL A 108 11.28 -7.48 8.43
N LEU A 109 10.49 -6.41 8.21
CA LEU A 109 10.94 -5.03 8.33
C LEU A 109 11.40 -4.69 9.75
N LYS A 110 10.67 -5.18 10.75
CA LYS A 110 11.00 -4.99 12.16
C LYS A 110 12.32 -5.67 12.54
N LYS A 111 12.58 -6.86 11.98
CA LYS A 111 13.86 -7.57 12.16
C LYS A 111 15.03 -6.89 11.45
N SER A 112 14.76 -6.24 10.31
CA SER A 112 15.76 -5.52 9.50
C SER A 112 15.85 -4.04 9.83
N GLN A 113 15.22 -3.58 10.92
CA GLN A 113 15.10 -2.16 11.30
C GLN A 113 16.45 -1.44 11.30
N THR A 114 17.46 -2.00 11.95
CA THR A 114 18.81 -1.41 12.02
C THR A 114 19.43 -1.21 10.65
N ALA A 115 19.36 -2.24 9.80
CA ALA A 115 19.91 -2.17 8.44
C ALA A 115 19.17 -1.13 7.58
N ILE A 116 17.85 -1.01 7.73
CA ILE A 116 17.03 -0.02 7.01
C ILE A 116 17.39 1.40 7.46
N ILE A 117 17.49 1.65 8.76
CA ILE A 117 17.85 2.98 9.29
C ILE A 117 19.27 3.37 8.87
N GLU A 118 20.24 2.47 9.00
CA GLU A 118 21.62 2.73 8.56
C GLU A 118 21.72 2.97 7.05
N GLY A 119 21.01 2.18 6.26
CA GLY A 119 20.94 2.34 4.80
C GLY A 119 20.33 3.67 4.39
N LEU A 120 19.25 4.09 5.03
CA LEU A 120 18.61 5.39 4.78
C LEU A 120 19.56 6.55 5.14
N ASN A 121 20.18 6.50 6.32
CA ASN A 121 21.13 7.52 6.75
C ASN A 121 22.34 7.63 5.82
N LYS A 122 22.85 6.50 5.34
CA LYS A 122 23.95 6.47 4.36
C LYS A 122 23.55 7.07 3.02
N SER A 123 22.34 6.75 2.55
CA SER A 123 21.82 7.31 1.29
C SER A 123 21.58 8.82 1.39
N GLN A 124 21.09 9.30 2.52
CA GLN A 124 20.91 10.74 2.77
C GLN A 124 22.25 11.49 2.80
N LYS A 125 23.27 10.94 3.47
CA LYS A 125 24.61 11.54 3.49
C LYS A 125 25.24 11.60 2.10
N ALA A 126 25.12 10.57 1.30
CA ALA A 126 25.66 10.56 -0.08
C ALA A 126 25.04 11.62 -0.98
N ILE A 127 23.73 11.92 -0.80
CA ILE A 127 23.03 12.99 -1.53
C ILE A 127 23.56 14.38 -1.08
N VAL A 128 23.87 14.51 0.21
CA VAL A 128 24.41 15.74 0.82
C VAL A 128 25.81 16.05 0.29
N GLU A 129 26.69 15.08 0.23
CA GLU A 129 28.08 15.25 -0.22
C GLU A 129 28.18 15.53 -1.74
N GLY A 130 27.15 15.17 -2.53
CA GLY A 130 27.10 15.43 -3.97
C GLY A 130 26.51 16.78 -4.39
N SER A 131 25.96 17.56 -3.47
CA SER A 131 25.34 18.87 -3.80
C SER A 131 26.24 20.02 -3.34
N ASP A 132 26.80 20.76 -4.31
CA ASP A 132 27.79 21.84 -4.17
C ASP A 132 27.22 23.16 -3.60
N HIS A 133 25.98 23.25 -3.15
CA HIS A 133 25.37 24.44 -2.61
C HIS A 133 24.45 24.20 -1.41
N GLY A 134 24.98 24.53 -0.23
CA GLY A 134 24.36 25.32 0.84
C GLY A 134 23.12 24.78 1.58
N THR A 135 23.23 24.80 2.90
CA THR A 135 22.16 24.66 3.93
C THR A 135 21.33 23.38 3.80
N LEU A 136 21.97 22.31 4.23
CA LEU A 136 21.34 21.01 4.37
C LEU A 136 20.62 20.92 5.69
N VAL A 137 19.31 21.10 5.64
CA VAL A 137 18.44 20.65 6.72
C VAL A 137 18.46 19.11 6.66
N GLU A 138 19.13 18.49 7.61
CA GLU A 138 19.08 17.06 7.84
C GLU A 138 17.60 16.66 8.00
N LYS A 139 17.02 16.07 6.93
CA LYS A 139 15.61 15.67 6.93
C LYS A 139 15.49 14.39 7.76
N HIS A 140 15.36 14.56 9.07
CA HIS A 140 15.08 13.45 9.96
C HIS A 140 13.69 12.89 9.64
N VAL A 141 13.63 11.62 9.19
CA VAL A 141 12.40 10.88 8.98
C VAL A 141 12.20 9.98 10.20
N ASP A 142 11.11 10.18 10.90
CA ASP A 142 10.71 9.30 12.00
C ASP A 142 10.11 8.01 11.44
N LEU A 143 10.74 6.86 11.76
CA LEU A 143 10.34 5.55 11.26
C LEU A 143 9.76 4.69 12.37
N GLU A 144 8.50 4.30 12.24
CA GLU A 144 7.86 3.30 13.09
C GLU A 144 7.83 1.95 12.35
N PHE A 145 8.15 0.86 13.05
CA PHE A 145 8.10 -0.49 12.51
C PHE A 145 7.03 -1.31 13.22
N VAL A 146 6.04 -1.76 12.48
CA VAL A 146 4.86 -2.47 12.97
C VAL A 146 4.74 -3.82 12.26
N SER A 147 4.23 -4.82 12.97
CA SER A 147 3.99 -6.17 12.46
C SER A 147 2.63 -6.71 12.90
N PHE A 148 2.26 -7.91 12.46
CA PHE A 148 1.04 -8.55 12.93
C PHE A 148 1.01 -8.79 14.45
N ALA A 149 2.17 -8.94 15.09
CA ALA A 149 2.26 -9.06 16.55
C ALA A 149 1.71 -7.82 17.28
N ASP A 150 1.79 -6.66 16.62
CA ASP A 150 1.31 -5.36 17.12
C ASP A 150 -0.16 -5.10 16.69
N SER A 151 -0.83 -6.08 16.06
CA SER A 151 -2.22 -6.02 15.61
C SER A 151 -3.14 -6.81 16.56
N LYS A 152 -3.80 -7.86 16.10
CA LYS A 152 -4.74 -8.64 16.92
C LYS A 152 -4.17 -9.13 18.26
N PRO A 153 -2.90 -9.60 18.35
CA PRO A 153 -2.30 -9.96 19.64
C PRO A 153 -2.19 -8.79 20.62
N ALA A 154 -1.99 -7.57 20.12
CA ALA A 154 -1.97 -6.37 20.96
C ALA A 154 -3.34 -6.09 21.58
N VAL A 155 -4.42 -6.24 20.83
CA VAL A 155 -5.80 -6.13 21.35
C VAL A 155 -6.06 -7.15 22.46
N ALA A 156 -5.61 -8.39 22.27
CA ALA A 156 -5.76 -9.42 23.29
C ALA A 156 -5.02 -9.06 24.59
N LYS A 157 -3.80 -8.49 24.49
CA LYS A 157 -3.04 -8.00 25.64
C LYS A 157 -3.74 -6.83 26.33
N ALA A 158 -4.26 -5.87 25.57
CA ALA A 158 -5.02 -4.74 26.10
C ALA A 158 -6.30 -5.19 26.81
N ALA A 159 -7.04 -6.14 26.20
CA ALA A 159 -8.23 -6.73 26.82
C ALA A 159 -7.89 -7.46 28.13
N ASN A 160 -6.79 -8.20 28.18
CA ASN A 160 -6.33 -8.85 29.40
C ASN A 160 -5.96 -7.82 30.50
N LEU A 161 -5.33 -6.70 30.12
CA LEU A 161 -5.02 -5.62 31.04
C LEU A 161 -6.30 -5.02 31.65
N LEU A 162 -7.30 -4.73 30.81
CA LEU A 162 -8.60 -4.22 31.24
C LEU A 162 -9.31 -5.22 32.15
N PHE A 163 -9.31 -6.49 31.78
CA PHE A 163 -9.86 -7.57 32.60
C PHE A 163 -9.19 -7.59 33.98
N ALA A 164 -7.85 -7.64 34.04
CA ALA A 164 -7.12 -7.67 35.31
C ALA A 164 -7.40 -6.44 36.17
N LYS A 165 -7.47 -5.24 35.58
CA LYS A 165 -7.77 -3.98 36.28
C LYS A 165 -9.18 -3.99 36.90
N HIS A 166 -10.19 -4.54 36.21
CA HIS A 166 -11.56 -4.57 36.69
C HIS A 166 -11.83 -5.70 37.68
N TYR A 167 -11.28 -6.89 37.46
CA TYR A 167 -11.52 -8.02 38.35
C TYR A 167 -10.62 -8.04 39.58
N ALA A 168 -9.54 -7.26 39.61
CA ALA A 168 -8.73 -7.02 40.80
C ALA A 168 -9.39 -5.99 41.74
N SER A 169 -10.32 -5.17 41.27
CA SER A 169 -11.08 -4.24 42.10
C SER A 169 -12.27 -4.95 42.74
N THR A 170 -12.44 -4.79 44.05
CA THR A 170 -13.33 -5.51 44.97
C THR A 170 -14.85 -5.24 44.75
N LYS A 171 -15.25 -4.54 43.70
CA LYS A 171 -16.66 -4.26 43.38
C LYS A 171 -17.04 -4.87 42.04
N PRO A 172 -17.91 -5.89 42.00
CA PRO A 172 -18.38 -6.52 40.76
C PRO A 172 -19.55 -5.71 40.14
N GLU A 173 -19.34 -4.45 39.78
CA GLU A 173 -20.22 -3.81 38.82
C GLU A 173 -19.88 -4.36 37.44
N LYS A 174 -20.90 -4.70 36.62
CA LYS A 174 -20.68 -5.16 35.25
C LYS A 174 -19.87 -4.10 34.51
N PRO A 175 -18.63 -4.38 34.12
CA PRO A 175 -17.78 -3.41 33.47
C PRO A 175 -18.40 -3.04 32.12
N ASN A 176 -18.70 -1.76 31.94
CA ASN A 176 -19.06 -1.23 30.63
C ASN A 176 -17.79 -0.64 30.02
N PHE A 177 -17.10 -1.42 29.18
CA PHE A 177 -15.88 -0.95 28.52
C PHE A 177 -16.24 -0.04 27.35
N THR A 178 -15.64 1.14 27.36
CA THR A 178 -15.77 2.12 26.29
C THR A 178 -14.60 1.99 25.28
N GLU A 179 -14.74 2.66 24.13
CA GLU A 179 -13.65 2.77 23.16
C GLU A 179 -12.43 3.48 23.76
N SER A 180 -12.63 4.48 24.65
CA SER A 180 -11.58 5.17 25.35
C SER A 180 -10.77 4.23 26.23
N ASP A 181 -11.44 3.35 27.00
CA ASP A 181 -10.76 2.38 27.88
C ASP A 181 -9.86 1.44 27.07
N MET A 182 -10.33 0.99 25.91
CA MET A 182 -9.53 0.14 25.03
C MET A 182 -8.34 0.90 24.43
N SER A 183 -8.53 2.16 24.05
CA SER A 183 -7.46 3.02 23.52
C SER A 183 -6.38 3.27 24.57
N GLU A 184 -6.76 3.57 25.81
CA GLU A 184 -5.84 3.72 26.94
C GLU A 184 -5.08 2.42 27.23
N ALA A 185 -5.78 1.29 27.22
CA ALA A 185 -5.16 0.00 27.42
C ALA A 185 -4.17 -0.36 26.32
N LEU A 186 -4.48 -0.04 25.05
CA LEU A 186 -3.56 -0.22 23.92
C LEU A 186 -2.31 0.66 24.09
N GLN A 187 -2.48 1.91 24.53
CA GLN A 187 -1.33 2.78 24.85
C GLN A 187 -0.49 2.22 26.00
N ALA A 188 -1.12 1.74 27.08
CA ALA A 188 -0.45 1.17 28.23
C ALA A 188 0.38 -0.08 27.91
N VAL A 189 -0.06 -0.89 26.94
CA VAL A 189 0.69 -2.05 26.45
C VAL A 189 1.67 -1.72 25.30
N GLY A 190 1.81 -0.43 24.95
CA GLY A 190 2.80 0.05 23.97
C GLY A 190 2.36 -0.05 22.49
N TYR A 191 1.06 -0.19 22.20
CA TYR A 191 0.53 -0.35 20.85
C TYR A 191 -0.42 0.77 20.40
N GLY A 192 -0.42 1.90 21.10
CA GLY A 192 -1.27 3.07 20.84
C GLY A 192 -0.63 4.08 19.88
N GLY A 193 -0.14 3.65 18.71
CA GLY A 193 0.40 4.59 17.72
C GLY A 193 -0.68 5.46 17.05
N PRO A 194 -0.31 6.58 16.41
CA PRO A 194 -1.25 7.46 15.71
C PRO A 194 -1.92 6.79 14.53
N GLU A 195 -3.07 7.32 14.11
CA GLU A 195 -3.76 6.91 12.89
C GLU A 195 -3.05 7.55 11.68
N PRO A 196 -2.66 6.79 10.64
CA PRO A 196 -2.10 7.36 9.44
C PRO A 196 -3.17 8.09 8.62
N ASP A 197 -2.79 9.20 8.00
CA ASP A 197 -3.64 9.93 7.06
C ASP A 197 -3.84 9.13 5.77
N LEU A 198 -2.76 8.48 5.30
CA LEU A 198 -2.71 7.70 4.07
C LEU A 198 -1.98 6.37 4.32
N LEU A 199 -2.52 5.29 3.79
CA LEU A 199 -1.93 3.96 3.84
C LEU A 199 -1.68 3.45 2.42
N LEU A 200 -0.42 3.25 2.07
CA LEU A 200 0.00 2.69 0.79
C LEU A 200 0.22 1.18 0.95
N VAL A 201 -0.38 0.40 0.07
CA VAL A 201 -0.29 -1.07 0.10
C VAL A 201 0.50 -1.56 -1.10
N TYR A 202 1.65 -2.17 -0.84
CA TYR A 202 2.47 -2.89 -1.82
C TYR A 202 2.31 -4.39 -1.62
N GLY A 203 1.81 -5.07 -2.63
CA GLY A 203 1.58 -6.51 -2.60
C GLY A 203 0.53 -6.97 -3.62
N PRO A 204 0.33 -8.28 -3.76
CA PRO A 204 -0.54 -8.86 -4.78
C PRO A 204 -2.04 -8.65 -4.51
N VAL A 205 -2.42 -8.32 -3.27
CA VAL A 205 -3.82 -8.26 -2.83
C VAL A 205 -4.20 -6.87 -2.36
N ARG A 206 -5.39 -6.40 -2.77
CA ARG A 206 -5.96 -5.12 -2.32
C ARG A 206 -6.58 -5.23 -0.93
N CYS A 207 -5.73 -5.35 0.09
CA CYS A 207 -6.16 -5.36 1.48
C CYS A 207 -5.06 -4.79 2.39
N HIS A 208 -5.41 -4.41 3.61
CA HIS A 208 -4.45 -3.88 4.59
C HIS A 208 -3.54 -4.94 5.23
N MET A 209 -3.56 -6.18 4.75
CA MET A 209 -2.71 -7.32 5.16
C MET A 209 -2.58 -7.53 6.67
N GLY A 210 -3.59 -7.15 7.44
CA GLY A 210 -3.60 -7.28 8.90
C GLY A 210 -2.98 -6.11 9.67
N PHE A 211 -2.74 -4.98 9.03
CA PHE A 211 -2.40 -3.73 9.72
C PHE A 211 -3.40 -3.43 10.84
N PRO A 212 -3.01 -2.84 11.98
CA PRO A 212 -3.90 -2.58 13.11
C PRO A 212 -5.17 -1.83 12.72
N ALA A 213 -6.32 -2.51 12.80
CA ALA A 213 -7.60 -1.99 12.31
C ALA A 213 -8.07 -0.74 13.07
N TRP A 214 -7.73 -0.61 14.37
CA TRP A 214 -8.08 0.57 15.15
C TRP A 214 -7.28 1.82 14.79
N ARG A 215 -6.22 1.69 13.96
CA ARG A 215 -5.40 2.81 13.48
C ARG A 215 -5.79 3.29 12.08
N ILE A 216 -6.81 2.68 11.44
CA ILE A 216 -7.19 2.98 10.05
C ILE A 216 -8.65 3.41 9.90
N ARG A 217 -9.27 3.99 10.94
CA ARG A 217 -10.69 4.40 10.89
C ARG A 217 -10.97 5.45 9.84
N TYR A 218 -10.08 6.43 9.71
CA TYR A 218 -10.22 7.57 8.79
C TYR A 218 -9.09 7.61 7.74
N THR A 219 -8.36 6.53 7.62
CA THR A 219 -7.21 6.42 6.71
C THR A 219 -7.66 6.13 5.29
N GLU A 220 -7.17 6.89 4.31
CA GLU A 220 -7.34 6.53 2.90
C GLU A 220 -6.36 5.41 2.53
N ILE A 221 -6.86 4.33 1.93
CA ILE A 221 -6.06 3.17 1.55
C ILE A 221 -5.87 3.17 0.04
N VAL A 222 -4.62 3.21 -0.41
CA VAL A 222 -4.25 3.17 -1.83
C VAL A 222 -3.40 1.93 -2.11
N HIS A 223 -3.88 1.09 -3.03
CA HIS A 223 -3.12 -0.06 -3.50
C HIS A 223 -2.18 0.35 -4.62
N MET A 224 -0.88 0.13 -4.41
CA MET A 224 0.21 0.57 -5.29
C MET A 224 0.69 -0.51 -6.27
N GLY A 225 0.23 -1.75 -6.13
CA GLY A 225 0.76 -2.90 -6.86
C GLY A 225 1.93 -3.54 -6.14
N THR A 226 2.82 -4.21 -6.88
CA THR A 226 3.99 -4.87 -6.29
C THR A 226 5.12 -3.87 -6.03
N LEU A 227 5.90 -4.08 -4.98
CA LEU A 227 7.07 -3.24 -4.65
C LEU A 227 8.13 -3.31 -5.76
N LYS A 228 8.25 -4.46 -6.43
CA LYS A 228 9.18 -4.66 -7.56
C LYS A 228 8.91 -3.73 -8.74
N SER A 229 7.65 -3.43 -8.98
CA SER A 229 7.19 -2.55 -10.08
C SER A 229 6.82 -1.15 -9.60
N MET A 230 7.32 -0.72 -8.44
CA MET A 230 7.05 0.62 -7.94
C MET A 230 7.65 1.69 -8.84
N GLU A 231 6.94 2.80 -8.99
CA GLU A 231 7.35 3.95 -9.77
C GLU A 231 7.14 5.23 -8.98
N PHE A 232 8.12 6.15 -9.02
CA PHE A 232 8.06 7.41 -8.29
C PHE A 232 6.85 8.27 -8.72
N GLY A 233 6.52 8.28 -10.01
CA GLY A 233 5.35 8.99 -10.53
C GLY A 233 4.03 8.48 -9.94
N SER A 234 3.90 7.16 -9.76
CA SER A 234 2.72 6.55 -9.12
C SER A 234 2.61 6.93 -7.65
N LEU A 235 3.73 7.02 -6.93
CA LEU A 235 3.78 7.49 -5.54
C LEU A 235 3.33 8.95 -5.42
N LEU A 236 3.88 9.84 -6.25
CA LEU A 236 3.47 11.25 -6.28
C LEU A 236 1.99 11.40 -6.62
N LYS A 237 1.47 10.60 -7.56
CA LYS A 237 0.06 10.60 -7.95
C LYS A 237 -0.85 10.19 -6.79
N ALA A 238 -0.47 9.16 -6.02
CA ALA A 238 -1.23 8.72 -4.84
C ALA A 238 -1.30 9.82 -3.78
N ILE A 239 -0.16 10.43 -3.44
CA ILE A 239 -0.09 11.53 -2.46
C ILE A 239 -0.87 12.75 -2.96
N HIS A 240 -0.71 13.14 -4.22
CA HIS A 240 -1.41 14.26 -4.81
C HIS A 240 -2.94 14.06 -4.81
N LYS A 241 -3.41 12.85 -5.18
CA LYS A 241 -4.82 12.50 -5.14
C LYS A 241 -5.38 12.68 -3.72
N PHE A 242 -4.70 12.14 -2.71
CA PHE A 242 -5.07 12.30 -1.30
C PHE A 242 -5.19 13.79 -0.92
N THR A 243 -4.22 14.62 -1.30
CA THR A 243 -4.21 16.05 -0.92
C THR A 243 -5.32 16.88 -1.55
N LYS A 244 -5.86 16.43 -2.70
CA LYS A 244 -6.97 17.10 -3.41
C LYS A 244 -8.35 16.69 -2.92
N VAL A 245 -8.50 15.49 -2.37
CA VAL A 245 -9.79 15.00 -1.88
C VAL A 245 -10.13 15.70 -0.56
N HIS A 246 -11.38 16.14 -0.43
CA HIS A 246 -11.89 16.64 0.85
C HIS A 246 -12.15 15.44 1.75
N GLN A 247 -11.47 15.40 2.87
CA GLN A 247 -11.62 14.32 3.85
C GLN A 247 -12.90 14.57 4.68
N ASN A 248 -13.92 13.76 4.47
CA ASN A 248 -15.16 13.78 5.27
C ASN A 248 -14.97 12.80 6.44
N TYR A 249 -14.59 13.32 7.61
CA TYR A 249 -14.40 12.52 8.84
C TYR A 249 -15.75 12.09 9.49
N GLY A 250 -16.75 11.70 8.68
CA GLY A 250 -18.03 11.21 9.19
C GLY A 250 -18.99 12.32 9.64
N GLN A 251 -18.77 13.55 9.20
CA GLN A 251 -19.70 14.68 9.38
C GLN A 251 -20.51 14.93 8.13
#